data_1e559211f9d32c8d1d1b6ccc95dcfffe
#
_entry.id   1e559211f9d32c8d1d1b6ccc95dcfffe
#
_cell.length_a   1.000
_cell.length_b   1.000
_cell.length_c   1.000
_cell.angle_alpha   90.00
_cell.angle_beta   90.00
_cell.angle_gamma   90.00
#
_symmetry.space_group_name_H-M   'P 1'
#
loop_
_entity.id
_entity.type
_entity.pdbx_description
1 polymer ?
#
loop_
_entity_poly.entity_id
_entity_poly.type
_entity_poly.pdbx_seq_one_letter_code
_entity_poly.pdbx_strand_id
1 'polypeptide(L)'
;LQTRIDSGKLPAEVREAALQEIYAAEGSDWFWWYGQDTGFPNNPPFDEGFRALLRAVYEALGRKPPEELFIAVRPPAAPQGTPGRIRPRLDGRVDPPEEWKGAAYLPDLEGTAMQTQDDLLRGVYLGFDEQNVYLRVDLREGMRATDLLGRGFRLHVYATTPGEEGGAAFPEGSRASLGFPLQQRITLDLDQVRDGEGVPVRYAYRDGAWVLATSPADLRGRRAYVGEVVEMRLPHTTLRAEPGDTLRLAVVLEREGRVVDTAPDAHPLALSLPQRLAGKEVLAIPDPEGDEHGPGTYTYPKDNAFAPFQGLFDLLEMRILDSGATWTFVFSFKEMTNPWGAPAGFSHQLLNVYLDFKDGGRTDPFAKGAKVAFDPEHPWDLFLKAAGWPQYGQRVGFPDGTDTADGITVGSNPADKQVIVQLDKKHFN
;
A
#
# COMPACT_ATOMS: atom_id res chain seq x y z
N LEU A 1 -33.68 -11.59 6.68
CA LEU A 1 -33.31 -12.86 7.29
C LEU A 1 -34.29 -13.23 8.41
N GLN A 2 -34.51 -12.36 9.41
CA GLN A 2 -35.41 -12.58 10.55
C GLN A 2 -36.79 -13.09 10.12
N THR A 3 -37.44 -12.41 9.19
CA THR A 3 -38.77 -12.82 8.66
C THR A 3 -38.81 -14.26 8.12
N ARG A 4 -37.67 -14.74 7.58
CA ARG A 4 -37.57 -16.11 7.07
C ARG A 4 -37.36 -17.11 8.22
N ILE A 5 -36.58 -16.74 9.20
CA ILE A 5 -36.34 -17.55 10.41
C ILE A 5 -37.69 -17.74 11.17
N ASP A 6 -38.46 -16.67 11.26
CA ASP A 6 -39.76 -16.66 11.97
C ASP A 6 -40.88 -17.29 11.16
N SER A 7 -40.69 -17.58 9.89
CA SER A 7 -41.73 -18.13 8.98
C SER A 7 -42.21 -19.55 9.34
N GLY A 8 -41.52 -20.26 10.23
CA GLY A 8 -41.81 -21.65 10.61
C GLY A 8 -41.57 -22.70 9.53
N LYS A 9 -40.97 -22.29 8.39
CA LYS A 9 -40.74 -23.17 7.20
C LYS A 9 -39.37 -23.81 7.17
N LEU A 10 -38.51 -23.49 8.12
CA LEU A 10 -37.13 -24.03 8.22
C LEU A 10 -37.11 -25.27 9.13
N PRO A 11 -36.22 -26.24 8.88
CA PRO A 11 -35.91 -27.31 9.82
C PRO A 11 -35.47 -26.70 11.17
N ALA A 12 -35.85 -27.35 12.27
CA ALA A 12 -35.56 -26.84 13.64
C ALA A 12 -34.08 -26.58 13.84
N GLU A 13 -33.21 -27.49 13.41
CA GLU A 13 -31.76 -27.40 13.53
C GLU A 13 -31.18 -26.20 12.77
N VAL A 14 -31.65 -25.96 11.54
CA VAL A 14 -31.22 -24.80 10.73
C VAL A 14 -31.67 -23.48 11.35
N ARG A 15 -32.91 -23.47 11.87
CA ARG A 15 -33.43 -22.29 12.57
C ARG A 15 -32.63 -21.97 13.83
N GLU A 16 -32.33 -23.00 14.62
CA GLU A 16 -31.57 -22.83 15.86
C GLU A 16 -30.15 -22.37 15.61
N ALA A 17 -29.45 -22.95 14.64
CA ALA A 17 -28.11 -22.52 14.23
C ALA A 17 -28.10 -21.04 13.79
N ALA A 18 -29.02 -20.64 12.94
CA ALA A 18 -29.13 -19.26 12.50
C ALA A 18 -29.46 -18.28 13.63
N LEU A 19 -30.29 -18.68 14.60
CA LEU A 19 -30.63 -17.86 15.78
C LEU A 19 -29.45 -17.70 16.73
N GLN A 20 -28.66 -18.73 16.94
CA GLN A 20 -27.47 -18.65 17.78
C GLN A 20 -26.48 -17.61 17.25
N GLU A 21 -26.22 -17.60 15.94
CA GLU A 21 -25.34 -16.60 15.32
C GLU A 21 -25.91 -15.18 15.41
N ILE A 22 -27.25 -15.02 15.25
CA ILE A 22 -27.91 -13.72 15.43
C ILE A 22 -27.77 -13.24 16.87
N TYR A 23 -28.07 -14.09 17.87
CA TYR A 23 -27.95 -13.71 19.28
C TYR A 23 -26.52 -13.35 19.65
N ALA A 24 -25.53 -14.05 19.09
CA ALA A 24 -24.13 -13.69 19.28
C ALA A 24 -23.81 -12.32 18.65
N ALA A 25 -24.38 -11.99 17.49
CA ALA A 25 -24.22 -10.70 16.82
C ALA A 25 -25.03 -9.57 17.46
N GLU A 26 -26.09 -9.85 18.21
CA GLU A 26 -26.89 -8.86 18.97
C GLU A 26 -26.26 -8.47 20.31
N GLY A 27 -25.12 -9.04 20.67
CA GLY A 27 -24.38 -8.65 21.86
C GLY A 27 -24.08 -7.15 21.88
N SER A 28 -24.36 -6.48 23.02
CA SER A 28 -24.20 -5.03 23.16
C SER A 28 -22.76 -4.56 22.92
N ASP A 29 -21.79 -5.43 23.15
CA ASP A 29 -20.37 -5.14 23.01
C ASP A 29 -20.00 -4.74 21.57
N TRP A 30 -20.59 -5.38 20.56
CA TRP A 30 -20.34 -5.04 19.15
C TRP A 30 -20.69 -3.58 18.85
N PHE A 31 -21.87 -3.13 19.27
CA PHE A 31 -22.37 -1.77 18.99
C PHE A 31 -21.61 -0.72 19.79
N TRP A 32 -21.16 -1.04 20.98
CA TRP A 32 -20.34 -0.16 21.79
C TRP A 32 -18.97 0.10 21.14
N TRP A 33 -18.35 -0.94 20.58
CA TRP A 33 -17.07 -0.84 19.87
C TRP A 33 -17.15 -0.03 18.57
N TYR A 34 -18.31 0.02 17.94
CA TYR A 34 -18.53 0.82 16.72
C TYR A 34 -18.93 2.28 17.03
N GLY A 35 -19.16 2.70 18.26
CA GLY A 35 -19.52 4.07 18.66
C GLY A 35 -18.38 5.06 18.32
N GLN A 36 -18.74 6.22 17.76
CA GLN A 36 -17.74 7.27 17.44
C GLN A 36 -17.22 7.98 18.70
N ASP A 37 -18.00 7.95 19.77
CA ASP A 37 -17.82 8.71 21.01
C ASP A 37 -16.96 7.94 22.02
N THR A 38 -16.62 6.69 21.72
CA THR A 38 -15.94 5.81 22.68
C THR A 38 -14.44 6.02 22.74
N GLY A 39 -13.87 6.77 21.77
CA GLY A 39 -12.42 6.98 21.68
C GLY A 39 -11.61 5.70 21.42
N PHE A 40 -12.28 4.56 21.21
CA PHE A 40 -11.59 3.30 20.96
C PHE A 40 -11.12 3.22 19.52
N PRO A 41 -9.87 2.82 19.31
CA PRO A 41 -9.36 2.53 17.98
C PRO A 41 -10.14 1.38 17.34
N ASN A 42 -10.20 1.39 16.04
CA ASN A 42 -10.81 0.31 15.27
C ASN A 42 -10.09 -1.00 15.56
N ASN A 43 -10.82 -2.00 16.03
CA ASN A 43 -10.28 -3.34 16.31
C ASN A 43 -10.62 -4.28 15.13
N PRO A 44 -9.70 -4.50 14.16
CA PRO A 44 -9.97 -5.32 12.99
C PRO A 44 -10.40 -6.76 13.30
N PRO A 45 -9.80 -7.49 14.27
CA PRO A 45 -10.28 -8.80 14.67
C PRO A 45 -11.71 -8.80 15.21
N PHE A 46 -12.11 -7.73 15.90
CA PHE A 46 -13.45 -7.59 16.42
C PHE A 46 -14.46 -7.30 15.30
N ASP A 47 -14.13 -6.39 14.38
CA ASP A 47 -14.93 -6.12 13.18
C ASP A 47 -15.11 -7.39 12.33
N GLU A 48 -14.05 -8.13 12.10
CA GLU A 48 -14.11 -9.38 11.35
C GLU A 48 -14.95 -10.43 12.08
N GLY A 49 -14.82 -10.56 13.40
CA GLY A 49 -15.63 -11.44 14.24
C GLY A 49 -17.11 -11.14 14.09
N PHE A 50 -17.52 -9.87 14.21
CA PHE A 50 -18.91 -9.45 14.03
C PHE A 50 -19.44 -9.79 12.63
N ARG A 51 -18.69 -9.47 11.58
CA ARG A 51 -19.07 -9.77 10.19
C ARG A 51 -19.11 -11.28 9.92
N ALA A 52 -18.21 -12.05 10.55
CA ALA A 52 -18.21 -13.52 10.46
C ALA A 52 -19.49 -14.12 11.04
N LEU A 53 -19.96 -13.67 12.21
CA LEU A 53 -21.24 -14.09 12.78
C LEU A 53 -22.40 -13.81 11.80
N LEU A 54 -22.45 -12.63 11.22
CA LEU A 54 -23.48 -12.29 10.24
C LEU A 54 -23.40 -13.14 8.96
N ARG A 55 -22.20 -13.46 8.46
CA ARG A 55 -22.02 -14.39 7.34
C ARG A 55 -22.50 -15.80 7.69
N ALA A 56 -22.19 -16.28 8.89
CA ALA A 56 -22.62 -17.59 9.37
C ALA A 56 -24.15 -17.73 9.39
N VAL A 57 -24.90 -16.68 9.69
CA VAL A 57 -26.37 -16.67 9.56
C VAL A 57 -26.81 -16.98 8.13
N TYR A 58 -26.17 -16.36 7.12
CA TYR A 58 -26.51 -16.63 5.70
C TYR A 58 -26.16 -18.06 5.32
N GLU A 59 -25.02 -18.55 5.76
CA GLU A 59 -24.53 -19.91 5.50
C GLU A 59 -25.46 -20.97 6.13
N ALA A 60 -25.86 -20.77 7.40
CA ALA A 60 -26.82 -21.64 8.07
C ALA A 60 -28.16 -21.70 7.33
N LEU A 61 -28.57 -20.62 6.67
CA LEU A 61 -29.78 -20.56 5.85
C LEU A 61 -29.58 -21.05 4.42
N GLY A 62 -28.41 -21.57 4.06
CA GLY A 62 -28.05 -22.01 2.70
C GLY A 62 -28.02 -20.88 1.69
N ARG A 63 -27.66 -19.67 2.08
CA ARG A 63 -27.58 -18.48 1.23
C ARG A 63 -26.17 -17.93 1.14
N LYS A 64 -25.85 -17.34 -0.01
CA LYS A 64 -24.59 -16.59 -0.16
C LYS A 64 -24.70 -15.30 0.66
N PRO A 65 -23.71 -14.99 1.53
CA PRO A 65 -23.64 -13.71 2.20
C PRO A 65 -23.52 -12.55 1.19
N PRO A 66 -24.12 -11.39 1.45
CA PRO A 66 -23.93 -10.19 0.62
C PRO A 66 -22.49 -9.68 0.71
N GLU A 67 -22.04 -9.00 -0.33
CA GLU A 67 -20.65 -8.56 -0.47
C GLU A 67 -20.24 -7.54 0.60
N GLU A 68 -21.19 -6.77 1.09
CA GLU A 68 -20.98 -5.79 2.17
C GLU A 68 -20.45 -6.42 3.47
N LEU A 69 -20.76 -7.68 3.73
CA LEU A 69 -20.27 -8.40 4.90
C LEU A 69 -18.80 -8.84 4.80
N PHE A 70 -18.16 -8.63 3.63
CA PHE A 70 -16.72 -8.83 3.45
C PHE A 70 -15.93 -7.52 3.52
N ILE A 71 -16.62 -6.39 3.64
CA ILE A 71 -16.02 -5.06 3.77
C ILE A 71 -16.04 -4.68 5.24
N ALA A 72 -14.91 -4.19 5.78
CA ALA A 72 -14.84 -3.72 7.15
C ALA A 72 -15.83 -2.58 7.39
N VAL A 73 -16.58 -2.65 8.50
CA VAL A 73 -17.54 -1.59 8.92
C VAL A 73 -16.80 -0.28 9.20
N ARG A 74 -15.61 -0.39 9.77
CA ARG A 74 -14.65 0.69 9.88
C ARG A 74 -13.37 0.22 9.23
N PRO A 75 -12.94 0.84 8.14
CA PRO A 75 -11.63 0.55 7.60
C PRO A 75 -10.59 0.86 8.70
N PRO A 76 -9.57 0.00 8.87
CA PRO A 76 -8.46 0.29 9.76
C PRO A 76 -7.83 1.62 9.39
N ALA A 77 -7.13 2.24 10.34
CA ALA A 77 -6.42 3.48 10.08
C ALA A 77 -5.55 3.31 8.84
N ALA A 78 -5.88 4.05 7.79
CA ALA A 78 -5.11 3.98 6.56
C ALA A 78 -3.67 4.48 6.83
N PRO A 79 -2.67 3.94 6.13
CA PRO A 79 -1.34 4.53 6.15
C PRO A 79 -1.45 6.02 5.85
N GLN A 80 -0.77 6.84 6.64
CA GLN A 80 -0.65 8.27 6.33
C GLN A 80 0.45 8.43 5.28
N GLY A 81 0.04 8.64 4.04
CA GLY A 81 0.92 8.72 2.88
C GLY A 81 1.29 7.34 2.29
N THR A 82 1.92 7.36 1.16
CA THR A 82 2.55 6.20 0.51
C THR A 82 4.04 6.22 0.78
N PRO A 83 4.71 5.05 0.95
CA PRO A 83 6.16 5.03 1.07
C PRO A 83 6.82 5.73 -0.11
N GLY A 84 7.63 6.75 0.18
CA GLY A 84 8.31 7.54 -0.83
C GLY A 84 9.83 7.52 -0.68
N ARG A 85 10.51 8.29 -1.54
CA ARG A 85 11.97 8.42 -1.52
C ARG A 85 12.40 9.26 -0.34
N ILE A 86 13.24 8.69 0.52
CA ILE A 86 13.83 9.36 1.67
C ILE A 86 15.31 8.99 1.80
N ARG A 87 16.09 9.82 2.48
CA ARG A 87 17.47 9.54 2.88
C ARG A 87 17.70 10.07 4.29
N PRO A 88 17.10 9.45 5.30
CA PRO A 88 17.24 9.92 6.68
C PRO A 88 18.68 9.70 7.18
N ARG A 89 19.11 10.57 8.05
CA ARG A 89 20.29 10.33 8.88
C ARG A 89 19.85 9.41 10.02
N LEU A 90 20.36 8.21 10.05
CA LEU A 90 20.03 7.27 11.10
C LEU A 90 20.89 7.52 12.33
N ASP A 91 20.31 7.96 13.43
CA ASP A 91 20.99 8.20 14.70
C ASP A 91 20.14 7.85 15.94
N GLY A 92 18.95 7.27 15.71
CA GLY A 92 18.01 6.86 16.75
C GLY A 92 17.23 8.00 17.40
N ARG A 93 17.18 9.20 16.79
CA ARG A 93 16.50 10.39 17.29
C ARG A 93 15.27 10.72 16.46
N VAL A 94 14.38 11.51 17.04
CA VAL A 94 13.15 11.97 16.36
C VAL A 94 13.39 13.29 15.59
N ASP A 95 14.40 14.07 15.95
CA ASP A 95 14.70 15.36 15.36
C ASP A 95 15.83 15.29 14.33
N PRO A 96 15.72 16.04 13.21
CA PRO A 96 14.58 16.86 12.81
C PRO A 96 13.49 16.04 12.11
N PRO A 97 12.20 16.38 12.29
CA PRO A 97 11.09 15.63 11.70
C PRO A 97 11.09 15.60 10.17
N GLU A 98 11.78 16.53 9.52
CA GLU A 98 11.93 16.60 8.06
C GLU A 98 12.71 15.42 7.48
N GLU A 99 13.55 14.72 8.26
CA GLU A 99 14.31 13.56 7.78
C GLU A 99 13.42 12.41 7.30
N TRP A 100 12.23 12.27 7.89
CA TRP A 100 11.27 11.25 7.54
C TRP A 100 10.11 11.80 6.69
N LYS A 101 10.22 13.04 6.20
CA LYS A 101 9.26 13.61 5.27
C LYS A 101 9.28 12.82 3.95
N GLY A 102 8.11 12.34 3.53
CA GLY A 102 7.96 11.46 2.37
C GLY A 102 7.93 9.97 2.72
N ALA A 103 8.20 9.57 3.96
CA ALA A 103 7.90 8.23 4.44
C ALA A 103 6.38 8.08 4.66
N ALA A 104 5.86 6.87 4.44
CA ALA A 104 4.56 6.51 4.97
C ALA A 104 4.66 6.31 6.48
N TYR A 105 3.67 6.78 7.22
CA TYR A 105 3.49 6.48 8.63
C TYR A 105 2.29 5.56 8.83
N LEU A 106 2.51 4.43 9.47
CA LEU A 106 1.45 3.52 9.90
C LEU A 106 1.38 3.57 11.41
N PRO A 107 0.34 4.22 11.95
CA PRO A 107 0.11 4.20 13.37
C PRO A 107 -0.21 2.78 13.81
N ASP A 108 0.35 2.37 14.92
CA ASP A 108 -0.14 1.21 15.64
C ASP A 108 -1.42 1.57 16.37
N LEU A 109 -2.35 0.61 16.46
CA LEU A 109 -3.62 0.85 17.12
C LEU A 109 -3.41 0.63 18.61
N GLU A 110 -3.59 1.67 19.42
CA GLU A 110 -3.56 1.53 20.87
C GLU A 110 -4.58 0.47 21.31
N GLY A 111 -4.13 -0.48 22.11
CA GLY A 111 -4.98 -1.52 22.67
C GLY A 111 -6.11 -0.94 23.52
N THR A 112 -7.23 -1.64 23.54
CA THR A 112 -8.39 -1.21 24.35
C THR A 112 -8.12 -1.44 25.84
N ALA A 113 -8.84 -0.73 26.70
CA ALA A 113 -8.73 -0.85 28.17
C ALA A 113 -8.94 -2.29 28.71
N MET A 114 -9.51 -3.19 27.91
CA MET A 114 -9.65 -4.62 28.23
C MET A 114 -8.49 -5.49 27.72
N GLN A 115 -7.62 -4.95 26.88
CA GLN A 115 -6.41 -5.59 26.39
C GLN A 115 -5.19 -4.90 26.99
N THR A 116 -4.99 -5.08 28.28
CA THR A 116 -3.87 -4.55 29.08
C THR A 116 -2.54 -5.27 28.80
N GLN A 117 -2.34 -5.79 27.64
CA GLN A 117 -1.02 -6.25 27.23
C GLN A 117 -0.22 -5.09 26.64
N ASP A 118 1.03 -5.08 26.98
CA ASP A 118 2.06 -4.09 26.74
C ASP A 118 2.13 -3.60 25.29
N ASP A 119 1.18 -2.72 24.87
CA ASP A 119 1.30 -1.98 23.61
C ASP A 119 2.52 -1.06 23.74
N LEU A 120 3.64 -1.53 23.23
CA LEU A 120 4.92 -0.84 23.32
C LEU A 120 5.22 -0.05 22.04
N LEU A 121 4.65 -0.47 20.91
CA LEU A 121 4.80 0.18 19.62
C LEU A 121 3.75 1.27 19.47
N ARG A 122 4.10 2.38 18.84
CA ARG A 122 3.21 3.48 18.49
C ARG A 122 2.96 3.55 17.00
N GLY A 123 3.92 3.13 16.21
CA GLY A 123 3.81 3.12 14.76
C GLY A 123 5.13 2.93 14.05
N VAL A 124 5.03 2.76 12.75
CA VAL A 124 6.16 2.50 11.87
C VAL A 124 6.18 3.49 10.72
N TYR A 125 7.33 4.13 10.50
CA TYR A 125 7.63 4.87 9.28
C TYR A 125 8.33 3.96 8.28
N LEU A 126 7.98 4.09 7.01
CA LEU A 126 8.53 3.30 5.93
C LEU A 126 8.82 4.18 4.71
N GLY A 127 10.05 4.09 4.21
CA GLY A 127 10.48 4.75 2.98
C GLY A 127 11.66 4.04 2.36
N PHE A 128 12.18 4.56 1.25
CA PHE A 128 13.25 3.91 0.50
C PHE A 128 14.14 4.92 -0.25
N ASP A 129 15.31 4.46 -0.69
CA ASP A 129 16.09 5.10 -1.74
C ASP A 129 16.40 4.09 -2.86
N GLU A 130 17.36 4.38 -3.73
CA GLU A 130 17.71 3.53 -4.87
C GLU A 130 18.33 2.18 -4.48
N GLN A 131 18.72 2.00 -3.21
CA GLN A 131 19.46 0.84 -2.73
C GLN A 131 18.92 0.26 -1.44
N ASN A 132 18.18 1.04 -0.65
CA ASN A 132 17.81 0.70 0.71
C ASN A 132 16.34 0.96 1.00
N VAL A 133 15.79 0.15 1.89
CA VAL A 133 14.56 0.41 2.62
C VAL A 133 14.92 0.96 3.99
N TYR A 134 14.20 1.98 4.43
CA TYR A 134 14.34 2.62 5.73
C TYR A 134 13.07 2.39 6.54
N LEU A 135 13.27 1.94 7.78
CA LEU A 135 12.21 1.79 8.77
C LEU A 135 12.57 2.60 10.02
N ARG A 136 11.58 3.27 10.59
CA ARG A 136 11.65 3.83 11.93
C ARG A 136 10.47 3.28 12.72
N VAL A 137 10.77 2.77 13.91
CA VAL A 137 9.79 2.21 14.83
C VAL A 137 9.72 3.12 16.04
N ASP A 138 8.57 3.75 16.22
CA ASP A 138 8.27 4.61 17.35
C ASP A 138 7.63 3.80 18.47
N LEU A 139 8.02 4.09 19.70
CA LEU A 139 7.45 3.49 20.88
C LEU A 139 6.35 4.38 21.49
N ARG A 140 5.54 3.80 22.36
CA ARG A 140 4.50 4.54 23.07
C ARG A 140 5.05 5.77 23.78
N GLU A 141 4.20 6.75 24.00
CA GLU A 141 4.57 8.00 24.64
C GLU A 141 5.25 7.77 26.00
N GLY A 142 6.35 8.48 26.23
CA GLY A 142 7.17 8.37 27.45
C GLY A 142 8.17 7.23 27.47
N MET A 143 8.20 6.36 26.45
CA MET A 143 9.22 5.31 26.29
C MET A 143 10.27 5.70 25.25
N ARG A 144 11.49 5.24 25.47
CA ARG A 144 12.59 5.29 24.51
C ARG A 144 12.99 3.88 24.10
N ALA A 145 13.48 3.71 22.89
CA ALA A 145 13.96 2.41 22.44
C ALA A 145 15.14 1.89 23.28
N THR A 146 15.93 2.80 23.85
CA THR A 146 16.98 2.45 24.82
C THR A 146 16.47 1.77 26.08
N ASP A 147 15.20 1.96 26.45
CA ASP A 147 14.61 1.32 27.64
C ASP A 147 14.40 -0.19 27.45
N LEU A 148 14.47 -0.68 26.20
CA LEU A 148 14.36 -2.09 25.85
C LEU A 148 15.70 -2.83 25.90
N LEU A 149 16.83 -2.11 25.91
CA LEU A 149 18.18 -2.69 25.86
C LEU A 149 18.48 -3.52 27.11
N GLY A 150 19.10 -4.69 26.91
CA GLY A 150 19.49 -5.58 28.02
C GLY A 150 18.34 -6.25 28.74
N ARG A 151 17.15 -6.31 28.13
CA ARG A 151 15.92 -6.87 28.72
C ARG A 151 15.33 -8.05 27.94
N GLY A 152 16.11 -8.68 27.07
CA GLY A 152 15.70 -9.85 26.29
C GLY A 152 14.79 -9.52 25.10
N PHE A 153 14.73 -8.26 24.67
CA PHE A 153 13.89 -7.86 23.53
C PHE A 153 14.60 -8.09 22.20
N ARG A 154 13.81 -8.48 21.20
CA ARG A 154 14.18 -8.56 19.80
C ARG A 154 13.14 -7.87 18.94
N LEU A 155 13.60 -7.10 17.97
CA LEU A 155 12.75 -6.50 16.95
C LEU A 155 12.90 -7.30 15.66
N HIS A 156 11.80 -7.84 15.17
CA HIS A 156 11.75 -8.60 13.94
C HIS A 156 11.03 -7.79 12.86
N VAL A 157 11.62 -7.70 11.67
CA VAL A 157 10.93 -7.28 10.45
C VAL A 157 10.67 -8.53 9.63
N TYR A 158 9.43 -8.93 9.52
CA TYR A 158 9.00 -10.00 8.65
C TYR A 158 8.68 -9.44 7.27
N ALA A 159 9.02 -10.19 6.22
CA ALA A 159 8.82 -9.76 4.86
C ALA A 159 8.45 -10.91 3.92
N THR A 160 7.70 -10.59 2.86
CA THR A 160 7.58 -11.46 1.68
C THR A 160 8.89 -11.47 0.90
N THR A 161 9.09 -12.52 0.08
CA THR A 161 10.10 -12.55 -0.98
C THR A 161 9.35 -12.54 -2.32
N PRO A 162 9.58 -11.55 -3.20
CA PRO A 162 8.94 -11.52 -4.51
C PRO A 162 9.16 -12.82 -5.28
N GLY A 163 8.09 -13.34 -5.91
CA GLY A 163 8.16 -14.57 -6.71
C GLY A 163 8.25 -15.89 -5.93
N GLU A 164 8.33 -15.87 -4.60
CA GLU A 164 8.28 -17.08 -3.77
C GLU A 164 6.85 -17.34 -3.27
N GLU A 165 6.38 -18.58 -3.37
CA GLU A 165 5.10 -19.06 -2.83
C GLU A 165 5.32 -19.74 -1.48
N GLY A 166 4.27 -19.76 -0.63
CA GLY A 166 4.34 -20.36 0.70
C GLY A 166 5.14 -19.51 1.69
N GLY A 167 5.33 -20.02 2.90
CA GLY A 167 6.07 -19.35 3.97
C GLY A 167 5.58 -19.75 5.35
N ALA A 168 6.17 -19.15 6.39
CA ALA A 168 5.72 -19.32 7.77
C ALA A 168 4.39 -18.59 8.02
N ALA A 169 3.59 -19.10 8.94
CA ALA A 169 2.56 -18.34 9.59
C ALA A 169 3.16 -17.29 10.55
N PHE A 170 2.38 -16.29 10.92
CA PHE A 170 2.79 -15.36 11.96
C PHE A 170 3.04 -16.09 13.28
N PRO A 171 3.98 -15.60 14.09
CA PRO A 171 4.23 -16.16 15.40
C PRO A 171 2.96 -16.16 16.27
N GLU A 172 2.78 -17.22 17.06
CA GLU A 172 1.68 -17.29 18.02
C GLU A 172 1.72 -16.10 18.97
N GLY A 173 0.57 -15.51 19.22
CA GLY A 173 0.44 -14.28 20.04
C GLY A 173 0.59 -12.97 19.27
N SER A 174 0.92 -13.01 17.97
CA SER A 174 0.83 -11.79 17.15
C SER A 174 -0.63 -11.45 16.88
N ARG A 175 -0.98 -10.17 17.07
CA ARG A 175 -2.34 -9.65 16.81
C ARG A 175 -2.67 -9.57 15.33
N ALA A 176 -1.65 -9.64 14.49
CA ALA A 176 -1.77 -9.41 13.06
C ALA A 176 -2.31 -10.62 12.34
N SER A 177 -3.54 -10.55 11.89
CA SER A 177 -4.11 -11.42 10.85
C SER A 177 -3.72 -10.89 9.47
N LEU A 178 -2.42 -10.75 9.19
CA LEU A 178 -1.95 -10.02 8.00
C LEU A 178 -2.09 -10.80 6.69
N GLY A 179 -2.46 -12.09 6.75
CA GLY A 179 -2.85 -12.88 5.58
C GLY A 179 -1.81 -13.05 4.48
N PHE A 180 -0.52 -12.85 4.77
CA PHE A 180 0.54 -13.08 3.80
C PHE A 180 1.60 -14.06 4.34
N PRO A 181 2.22 -14.87 3.46
CA PRO A 181 3.26 -15.80 3.87
C PRO A 181 4.55 -15.08 4.25
N LEU A 182 5.21 -15.52 5.33
CA LEU A 182 6.45 -14.95 5.81
C LEU A 182 7.62 -15.77 5.28
N GLN A 183 8.38 -15.21 4.34
CA GLN A 183 9.55 -15.89 3.77
C GLN A 183 10.87 -15.39 4.37
N GLN A 184 10.88 -14.16 4.90
CA GLN A 184 12.05 -13.53 5.49
C GLN A 184 11.76 -12.97 6.86
N ARG A 185 12.76 -13.06 7.74
CA ARG A 185 12.78 -12.42 9.06
C ARG A 185 14.13 -11.73 9.25
N ILE A 186 14.10 -10.43 9.44
CA ILE A 186 15.27 -9.63 9.79
C ILE A 186 15.16 -9.30 11.28
N THR A 187 16.12 -9.76 12.07
CA THR A 187 16.11 -9.66 13.53
C THR A 187 17.18 -8.68 14.00
N LEU A 188 16.77 -7.70 14.76
CA LEU A 188 17.63 -6.88 15.60
C LEU A 188 17.54 -7.38 17.04
N ASP A 189 18.61 -7.99 17.54
CA ASP A 189 18.71 -8.37 18.95
C ASP A 189 19.14 -7.14 19.75
N LEU A 190 18.23 -6.62 20.56
CA LEU A 190 18.46 -5.37 21.30
C LEU A 190 19.52 -5.57 22.42
N ASP A 191 19.76 -6.77 22.87
CA ASP A 191 20.83 -7.07 23.83
C ASP A 191 22.22 -7.07 23.17
N GLN A 192 22.29 -7.11 21.85
CA GLN A 192 23.54 -7.03 21.08
C GLN A 192 23.84 -5.62 20.56
N VAL A 193 22.98 -4.65 20.83
CA VAL A 193 23.22 -3.23 20.49
C VAL A 193 24.37 -2.69 21.38
N ARG A 194 25.31 -1.95 20.76
CA ARG A 194 26.46 -1.32 21.43
C ARG A 194 26.55 0.13 21.02
N ASP A 195 26.66 1.02 21.98
CA ASP A 195 26.73 2.48 21.74
C ASP A 195 25.59 3.02 20.84
N GLY A 196 24.39 2.41 20.98
CA GLY A 196 23.22 2.75 20.15
C GLY A 196 23.24 2.12 18.75
N GLU A 197 24.27 1.40 18.36
CA GLU A 197 24.35 0.76 17.04
C GLU A 197 24.12 -0.75 17.10
N GLY A 198 23.41 -1.28 16.11
CA GLY A 198 23.14 -2.70 15.92
C GLY A 198 23.22 -3.14 14.47
N VAL A 199 23.41 -4.43 14.24
CA VAL A 199 23.40 -5.02 12.90
C VAL A 199 22.31 -6.06 12.82
N PRO A 200 21.21 -5.79 12.06
CA PRO A 200 20.14 -6.76 11.90
C PRO A 200 20.61 -8.02 11.15
N VAL A 201 20.15 -9.18 11.60
CA VAL A 201 20.50 -10.49 11.05
C VAL A 201 19.31 -11.06 10.30
N ARG A 202 19.53 -11.58 9.09
CA ARG A 202 18.48 -12.13 8.23
C ARG A 202 18.39 -13.64 8.38
N TYR A 203 17.14 -14.11 8.46
CA TYR A 203 16.74 -15.52 8.37
C TYR A 203 15.81 -15.70 7.17
N ALA A 204 15.88 -16.85 6.50
CA ALA A 204 14.93 -17.29 5.49
C ALA A 204 14.11 -18.47 6.02
N TYR A 205 12.83 -18.52 5.68
CA TYR A 205 12.00 -19.68 5.99
C TYR A 205 12.20 -20.75 4.92
N ARG A 206 12.66 -21.93 5.34
CA ARG A 206 12.92 -23.06 4.45
C ARG A 206 12.62 -24.36 5.18
N ASP A 207 11.97 -25.30 4.51
CA ASP A 207 11.68 -26.65 5.02
C ASP A 207 11.03 -26.64 6.41
N GLY A 208 10.12 -25.70 6.67
CA GLY A 208 9.39 -25.59 7.93
C GLY A 208 10.14 -24.90 9.06
N ALA A 209 11.31 -24.30 8.82
CA ALA A 209 12.12 -23.66 9.84
C ALA A 209 12.76 -22.32 9.39
N TRP A 210 13.07 -21.48 10.37
CA TRP A 210 13.86 -20.26 10.16
C TRP A 210 15.34 -20.59 10.14
N VAL A 211 15.98 -20.46 8.99
CA VAL A 211 17.41 -20.75 8.78
C VAL A 211 18.18 -19.44 8.64
N LEU A 212 19.31 -19.35 9.33
CA LEU A 212 20.23 -18.21 9.20
C LEU A 212 20.67 -18.06 7.74
N ALA A 213 20.34 -16.93 7.15
CA ALA A 213 20.58 -16.62 5.74
C ALA A 213 21.48 -15.40 5.56
N THR A 214 22.40 -15.20 6.50
CA THR A 214 23.31 -14.06 6.50
C THR A 214 24.71 -14.53 6.16
N SER A 215 25.25 -14.07 5.03
CA SER A 215 26.67 -14.13 4.75
C SER A 215 27.40 -12.89 5.27
N PRO A 216 28.73 -12.91 5.43
CA PRO A 216 29.49 -11.71 5.77
C PRO A 216 29.32 -10.57 4.75
N ALA A 217 29.05 -10.89 3.48
CA ALA A 217 28.77 -9.92 2.44
C ALA A 217 27.39 -9.27 2.65
N ASP A 218 26.41 -10.04 3.12
CA ASP A 218 25.06 -9.56 3.40
C ASP A 218 24.95 -8.66 4.62
N LEU A 219 25.93 -8.64 5.49
CA LEU A 219 25.99 -7.72 6.65
C LEU A 219 26.36 -6.30 6.23
N ARG A 220 26.95 -6.15 5.04
CA ARG A 220 27.35 -4.83 4.56
C ARG A 220 26.11 -3.98 4.25
N GLY A 221 26.10 -2.77 4.78
CA GLY A 221 25.03 -1.82 4.55
C GLY A 221 23.81 -1.96 5.45
N ARG A 222 23.62 -3.09 6.16
CA ARG A 222 22.59 -3.16 7.21
C ARG A 222 23.06 -2.40 8.43
N ARG A 223 22.20 -1.53 8.97
CA ARG A 223 22.45 -0.79 10.20
C ARG A 223 21.14 -0.58 10.93
N ALA A 224 21.22 -0.58 12.23
CA ALA A 224 20.16 -0.13 13.11
C ALA A 224 20.74 0.83 14.14
N TYR A 225 19.96 1.83 14.48
CA TYR A 225 20.27 2.80 15.53
C TYR A 225 19.15 2.77 16.55
N VAL A 226 19.50 2.68 17.82
CA VAL A 226 18.58 2.55 18.94
C VAL A 226 18.84 3.69 19.91
N GLY A 227 17.91 4.60 19.98
CA GLY A 227 17.95 5.80 20.80
C GLY A 227 16.59 6.11 21.41
N GLU A 228 15.97 7.19 21.00
CA GLU A 228 14.56 7.49 21.30
C GLU A 228 13.65 6.53 20.54
N VAL A 229 14.00 6.22 19.32
CA VAL A 229 13.32 5.31 18.38
C VAL A 229 14.29 4.24 17.90
N VAL A 230 13.77 3.23 17.20
CA VAL A 230 14.61 2.30 16.44
C VAL A 230 14.57 2.69 14.98
N GLU A 231 15.72 2.98 14.40
CA GLU A 231 15.87 3.24 12.97
C GLU A 231 16.67 2.13 12.31
N MET A 232 16.23 1.69 11.13
CA MET A 232 16.93 0.63 10.39
C MET A 232 17.10 1.00 8.92
N ARG A 233 18.25 0.63 8.38
CA ARG A 233 18.55 0.61 6.96
C ARG A 233 18.75 -0.82 6.50
N LEU A 234 17.94 -1.24 5.54
CA LEU A 234 17.95 -2.57 4.95
C LEU A 234 18.20 -2.46 3.44
N PRO A 235 19.38 -2.86 2.92
CA PRO A 235 19.59 -2.93 1.48
C PRO A 235 18.51 -3.76 0.77
N HIS A 236 18.11 -3.39 -0.44
CA HIS A 236 17.15 -4.14 -1.26
C HIS A 236 17.60 -5.60 -1.42
N THR A 237 18.90 -5.83 -1.59
CA THR A 237 19.49 -7.18 -1.65
C THR A 237 19.27 -8.00 -0.37
N THR A 238 19.18 -7.36 0.79
CA THR A 238 18.82 -8.04 2.05
C THR A 238 17.39 -8.58 1.99
N LEU A 239 16.49 -7.82 1.40
CA LEU A 239 15.08 -8.19 1.22
C LEU A 239 14.85 -9.04 -0.04
N ARG A 240 15.93 -9.36 -0.79
CA ARG A 240 15.87 -10.08 -2.08
C ARG A 240 14.88 -9.43 -3.04
N ALA A 241 14.87 -8.11 -3.05
CA ALA A 241 13.95 -7.32 -3.84
C ALA A 241 14.67 -6.63 -4.99
N GLU A 242 14.02 -6.64 -6.14
CA GLU A 242 14.46 -6.00 -7.37
C GLU A 242 13.63 -4.73 -7.64
N PRO A 243 14.12 -3.81 -8.48
CA PRO A 243 13.32 -2.67 -8.91
C PRO A 243 11.98 -3.10 -9.52
N GLY A 244 10.89 -2.51 -9.05
CA GLY A 244 9.52 -2.84 -9.46
C GLY A 244 8.81 -3.87 -8.59
N ASP A 245 9.50 -4.51 -7.67
CA ASP A 245 8.90 -5.46 -6.74
C ASP A 245 8.01 -4.76 -5.70
N THR A 246 6.99 -5.47 -5.25
CA THR A 246 6.18 -5.07 -4.10
C THR A 246 6.40 -6.04 -2.95
N LEU A 247 6.83 -5.51 -1.82
CA LEU A 247 7.03 -6.23 -0.57
C LEU A 247 5.85 -6.00 0.37
N ARG A 248 5.55 -7.00 1.18
CA ARG A 248 4.70 -6.86 2.36
C ARG A 248 5.56 -7.09 3.59
N LEU A 249 5.45 -6.18 4.54
CA LEU A 249 6.28 -6.15 5.74
C LEU A 249 5.39 -6.09 6.99
N ALA A 250 5.91 -6.60 8.10
CA ALA A 250 5.35 -6.38 9.44
C ALA A 250 6.48 -6.36 10.47
N VAL A 251 6.30 -5.57 11.50
CA VAL A 251 7.23 -5.45 12.62
C VAL A 251 6.65 -6.21 13.82
N VAL A 252 7.46 -7.03 14.46
CA VAL A 252 7.09 -7.79 15.66
C VAL A 252 8.12 -7.52 16.74
N LEU A 253 7.66 -7.10 17.90
CA LEU A 253 8.48 -6.99 19.10
C LEU A 253 8.32 -8.27 19.92
N GLU A 254 9.42 -8.96 20.17
CA GLU A 254 9.49 -10.19 20.94
C GLU A 254 10.29 -9.97 22.21
N ARG A 255 9.88 -10.61 23.30
CA ARG A 255 10.65 -10.70 24.53
C ARG A 255 10.73 -12.16 24.98
N GLU A 256 11.95 -12.67 25.16
CA GLU A 256 12.20 -14.02 25.69
C GLU A 256 11.42 -15.11 24.92
N GLY A 257 11.28 -14.98 23.57
CA GLY A 257 10.58 -15.94 22.72
C GLY A 257 9.06 -15.78 22.68
N ARG A 258 8.50 -14.72 23.27
CA ARG A 258 7.07 -14.41 23.22
C ARG A 258 6.83 -13.11 22.49
N VAL A 259 5.86 -13.09 21.60
CA VAL A 259 5.40 -11.86 20.98
C VAL A 259 4.82 -10.94 22.05
N VAL A 260 5.32 -9.71 22.10
CA VAL A 260 4.83 -8.66 22.99
C VAL A 260 3.92 -7.73 22.23
N ASP A 261 4.32 -7.37 20.99
CA ASP A 261 3.59 -6.43 20.17
C ASP A 261 3.86 -6.61 18.68
N THR A 262 2.96 -6.12 17.82
CA THR A 262 3.02 -6.26 16.37
C THR A 262 2.53 -4.98 15.71
N ALA A 263 3.28 -4.43 14.78
CA ALA A 263 2.88 -3.27 14.00
C ALA A 263 3.06 -3.51 12.48
N PRO A 264 2.06 -3.14 11.67
CA PRO A 264 0.72 -2.74 12.06
C PRO A 264 -0.17 -3.94 12.38
N ASP A 265 -1.20 -3.74 13.17
CA ASP A 265 -2.12 -4.79 13.59
C ASP A 265 -3.06 -5.27 12.48
N ALA A 266 -3.38 -4.43 11.53
CA ALA A 266 -4.49 -4.67 10.61
C ALA A 266 -4.08 -5.01 9.17
N HIS A 267 -3.02 -4.43 8.68
CA HIS A 267 -2.57 -4.58 7.29
C HIS A 267 -1.06 -4.63 7.21
N PRO A 268 -0.49 -5.41 6.27
CA PRO A 268 0.96 -5.36 6.05
C PRO A 268 1.38 -3.96 5.59
N LEU A 269 2.58 -3.57 5.98
CA LEU A 269 3.28 -2.47 5.34
C LEU A 269 3.52 -2.86 3.88
N ALA A 270 2.83 -2.23 2.94
CA ALA A 270 3.09 -2.46 1.52
C ALA A 270 4.15 -1.47 1.03
N LEU A 271 5.20 -1.99 0.41
CA LEU A 271 6.28 -1.22 -0.18
C LEU A 271 6.49 -1.65 -1.63
N SER A 272 6.23 -0.74 -2.56
CA SER A 272 6.63 -0.92 -3.96
C SER A 272 7.96 -0.23 -4.21
N LEU A 273 8.93 -0.97 -4.73
CA LEU A 273 10.22 -0.40 -5.11
C LEU A 273 10.12 0.26 -6.49
N PRO A 274 10.83 1.38 -6.72
CA PRO A 274 10.76 2.09 -7.98
C PRO A 274 11.26 1.22 -9.13
N GLN A 275 10.53 1.28 -10.25
CA GLN A 275 10.97 0.65 -11.49
C GLN A 275 12.11 1.43 -12.11
N ARG A 276 13.05 0.74 -12.73
CA ARG A 276 14.04 1.37 -13.62
C ARG A 276 13.43 1.51 -15.00
N LEU A 277 13.13 2.73 -15.38
CA LEU A 277 12.66 3.03 -16.74
C LEU A 277 13.85 2.98 -17.68
N ALA A 278 13.76 2.14 -18.70
CA ALA A 278 14.75 2.05 -19.76
C ALA A 278 14.46 3.12 -20.82
N GLY A 279 15.52 3.73 -21.37
CA GLY A 279 15.42 4.69 -22.47
C GLY A 279 16.20 5.97 -22.20
N LYS A 280 16.40 6.73 -23.30
CA LYS A 280 16.99 8.07 -23.24
C LYS A 280 15.88 9.10 -23.16
N GLU A 281 15.90 9.96 -22.15
CA GLU A 281 14.97 11.08 -22.05
C GLU A 281 15.14 12.03 -23.24
N VAL A 282 14.04 12.32 -23.92
CA VAL A 282 14.00 13.22 -25.09
C VAL A 282 13.15 14.46 -24.85
N LEU A 283 12.24 14.39 -23.86
CA LEU A 283 11.38 15.50 -23.48
C LEU A 283 11.04 15.39 -21.99
N ALA A 284 11.04 16.53 -21.30
CA ALA A 284 10.50 16.68 -19.96
C ALA A 284 9.72 18.00 -19.91
N ILE A 285 8.47 17.94 -19.47
CA ILE A 285 7.57 19.09 -19.33
C ILE A 285 7.10 19.11 -17.89
N PRO A 286 7.52 20.08 -17.06
CA PRO A 286 7.00 20.27 -15.72
C PRO A 286 5.58 20.82 -15.77
N ASP A 287 4.78 20.46 -14.78
CA ASP A 287 3.45 20.97 -14.53
C ASP A 287 3.38 21.63 -13.13
N PRO A 288 2.68 22.74 -12.92
CA PRO A 288 2.66 23.41 -11.64
C PRO A 288 1.94 22.57 -10.58
N GLU A 289 2.56 22.43 -9.40
CA GLU A 289 1.93 21.76 -8.27
C GLU A 289 0.75 22.55 -7.73
N GLY A 290 -0.39 21.87 -7.47
CA GLY A 290 -1.56 22.42 -6.79
C GLY A 290 -2.59 23.05 -7.71
N ASP A 291 -2.55 22.82 -9.03
CA ASP A 291 -3.48 23.35 -10.02
C ASP A 291 -4.53 22.33 -10.52
N GLU A 292 -4.64 21.18 -9.86
CA GLU A 292 -5.58 20.10 -10.19
C GLU A 292 -7.06 20.49 -10.25
N HIS A 293 -7.39 21.71 -9.83
CA HIS A 293 -8.76 22.20 -9.79
C HIS A 293 -9.25 22.80 -11.11
N GLY A 294 -8.37 23.09 -12.05
CA GLY A 294 -8.66 23.70 -13.34
C GLY A 294 -9.43 25.02 -13.22
N PRO A 295 -9.85 25.63 -14.32
CA PRO A 295 -10.71 26.79 -14.30
C PRO A 295 -12.16 26.38 -14.01
N GLY A 296 -12.73 26.81 -12.87
CA GLY A 296 -14.16 26.61 -12.59
C GLY A 296 -14.49 26.25 -11.14
N THR A 297 -15.66 25.63 -10.95
CA THR A 297 -16.21 25.27 -9.63
C THR A 297 -15.99 23.79 -9.31
N TYR A 298 -14.79 23.30 -9.55
CA TYR A 298 -14.42 21.93 -9.22
C TYR A 298 -14.45 21.71 -7.71
N THR A 299 -15.04 20.61 -7.28
CA THR A 299 -15.02 20.18 -5.87
C THR A 299 -14.33 18.81 -5.81
N TYR A 300 -13.28 18.72 -5.02
CA TYR A 300 -12.57 17.45 -4.82
C TYR A 300 -13.53 16.39 -4.25
N PRO A 301 -13.49 15.15 -4.75
CA PRO A 301 -14.39 14.10 -4.27
C PRO A 301 -14.20 13.83 -2.77
N LYS A 302 -15.32 13.60 -2.06
CA LYS A 302 -15.34 13.39 -0.60
C LYS A 302 -15.46 11.91 -0.21
N ASP A 303 -15.51 11.02 -1.16
CA ASP A 303 -15.54 9.59 -0.94
C ASP A 303 -14.24 9.10 -0.29
N ASN A 304 -14.31 8.04 0.51
CA ASN A 304 -13.16 7.49 1.23
C ASN A 304 -12.01 7.02 0.32
N ALA A 305 -12.28 6.76 -0.95
CA ALA A 305 -11.24 6.43 -1.92
C ALA A 305 -10.44 7.67 -2.36
N PHE A 306 -10.95 8.88 -2.14
CA PHE A 306 -10.35 10.14 -2.58
C PHE A 306 -9.96 11.04 -1.40
N ALA A 307 -10.88 11.25 -0.45
CA ALA A 307 -10.75 12.28 0.58
C ALA A 307 -9.49 12.19 1.46
N PRO A 308 -8.95 11.00 1.79
CA PRO A 308 -7.70 10.88 2.55
C PRO A 308 -6.47 11.33 1.74
N PHE A 309 -6.58 11.40 0.41
CA PHE A 309 -5.46 11.64 -0.49
C PHE A 309 -5.68 12.96 -1.23
N GLN A 310 -4.76 13.89 -1.08
CA GLN A 310 -4.76 15.16 -1.82
C GLN A 310 -3.76 15.09 -2.97
N GLY A 311 -4.13 15.62 -4.13
CA GLY A 311 -3.26 15.65 -5.30
C GLY A 311 -3.32 14.39 -6.18
N LEU A 312 -4.41 13.60 -6.10
CA LEU A 312 -4.60 12.45 -7.00
C LEU A 312 -4.68 12.83 -8.48
N PHE A 313 -5.10 14.06 -8.78
CA PHE A 313 -5.22 14.59 -10.13
C PHE A 313 -4.16 15.64 -10.47
N ASP A 314 -3.28 15.96 -9.52
CA ASP A 314 -2.21 16.93 -9.63
C ASP A 314 -1.03 16.31 -10.38
N LEU A 315 -0.93 16.60 -11.68
CA LEU A 315 0.20 16.21 -12.52
C LEU A 315 1.37 17.14 -12.19
N LEU A 316 2.55 16.59 -11.99
CA LEU A 316 3.76 17.37 -11.68
C LEU A 316 4.72 17.44 -12.86
N GLU A 317 4.74 16.41 -13.70
CA GLU A 317 5.67 16.32 -14.81
C GLU A 317 5.21 15.27 -15.82
N MET A 318 5.43 15.55 -17.09
CA MET A 318 5.40 14.54 -18.15
C MET A 318 6.80 14.41 -18.78
N ARG A 319 7.27 13.15 -18.91
CA ARG A 319 8.53 12.85 -19.64
C ARG A 319 8.28 11.88 -20.77
N ILE A 320 9.09 11.99 -21.81
CA ILE A 320 9.13 11.03 -22.91
C ILE A 320 10.54 10.46 -23.02
N LEU A 321 10.62 9.12 -23.01
CA LEU A 321 11.86 8.38 -23.15
C LEU A 321 11.86 7.63 -24.48
N ASP A 322 12.98 7.71 -25.21
CA ASP A 322 13.25 6.82 -26.33
C ASP A 322 13.75 5.47 -25.82
N SER A 323 12.90 4.46 -25.88
CA SER A 323 13.19 3.09 -25.41
C SER A 323 13.46 2.13 -26.57
N GLY A 324 13.97 2.62 -27.69
CA GLY A 324 14.28 1.84 -28.89
C GLY A 324 13.06 1.64 -29.78
N ALA A 325 12.37 0.51 -29.70
CA ALA A 325 11.17 0.21 -30.50
C ALA A 325 9.92 0.96 -30.02
N THR A 326 9.95 1.52 -28.81
CA THR A 326 8.82 2.20 -28.18
C THR A 326 9.18 3.60 -27.73
N TRP A 327 8.16 4.46 -27.63
CA TRP A 327 8.19 5.66 -26.82
C TRP A 327 7.59 5.32 -25.45
N THR A 328 8.27 5.74 -24.39
CA THR A 328 7.76 5.60 -23.02
C THR A 328 7.38 6.98 -22.47
N PHE A 329 6.09 7.18 -22.28
CA PHE A 329 5.52 8.37 -21.63
C PHE A 329 5.42 8.10 -20.12
N VAL A 330 5.92 9.01 -19.31
CA VAL A 330 5.93 8.93 -17.86
C VAL A 330 5.22 10.15 -17.30
N PHE A 331 4.11 9.92 -16.61
CA PHE A 331 3.31 10.97 -15.99
C PHE A 331 3.47 10.86 -14.46
N SER A 332 4.12 11.84 -13.86
CA SER A 332 4.36 11.90 -12.41
C SER A 332 3.25 12.71 -11.73
N PHE A 333 2.59 12.12 -10.75
CA PHE A 333 1.52 12.74 -9.97
C PHE A 333 1.98 13.04 -8.56
N LYS A 334 1.35 14.02 -7.91
CA LYS A 334 1.58 14.33 -6.51
C LYS A 334 1.16 13.16 -5.60
N GLU A 335 0.05 12.50 -5.93
CA GLU A 335 -0.42 11.31 -5.27
C GLU A 335 -1.00 10.30 -6.26
N MET A 336 -0.81 9.00 -5.98
CA MET A 336 -1.35 7.92 -6.80
C MET A 336 -1.68 6.72 -5.92
N THR A 337 -2.91 6.25 -5.97
CA THR A 337 -3.39 5.10 -5.19
C THR A 337 -4.17 4.13 -6.05
N ASN A 338 -4.34 2.90 -5.55
CA ASN A 338 -5.07 1.84 -6.25
C ASN A 338 -6.09 1.14 -5.36
N PRO A 339 -7.07 1.87 -4.78
CA PRO A 339 -8.04 1.31 -3.84
C PRO A 339 -8.97 0.27 -4.47
N TRP A 340 -9.17 0.31 -5.79
CA TRP A 340 -10.07 -0.59 -6.49
C TRP A 340 -9.34 -1.73 -7.23
N GLY A 341 -8.04 -1.92 -6.98
CA GLY A 341 -7.26 -3.04 -7.52
C GLY A 341 -7.15 -3.06 -9.04
N ALA A 342 -7.03 -1.88 -9.68
CA ALA A 342 -6.86 -1.80 -11.13
C ALA A 342 -5.59 -2.55 -11.58
N PRO A 343 -5.65 -3.34 -12.67
CA PRO A 343 -4.53 -4.17 -13.13
C PRO A 343 -3.25 -3.39 -13.47
N ALA A 344 -3.38 -2.13 -13.94
CA ALA A 344 -2.22 -1.28 -14.23
C ALA A 344 -1.61 -0.62 -12.98
N GLY A 345 -2.15 -0.87 -11.78
CA GLY A 345 -1.59 -0.42 -10.51
C GLY A 345 -2.02 0.98 -10.06
N PHE A 346 -3.00 1.61 -10.72
CA PHE A 346 -3.58 2.90 -10.34
C PHE A 346 -5.06 2.96 -10.67
N SER A 347 -5.85 3.70 -9.90
CA SER A 347 -7.32 3.68 -10.02
C SER A 347 -7.94 5.00 -10.47
N HIS A 348 -7.36 6.13 -10.14
CA HIS A 348 -8.01 7.44 -10.25
C HIS A 348 -7.71 8.18 -11.55
N GLN A 349 -6.53 7.97 -12.10
CA GLN A 349 -6.07 8.71 -13.25
C GLN A 349 -6.67 8.17 -14.54
N LEU A 350 -7.19 9.06 -15.37
CA LEU A 350 -7.58 8.81 -16.75
C LEU A 350 -6.89 9.83 -17.64
N LEU A 351 -5.90 9.38 -18.38
CA LEU A 351 -5.10 10.23 -19.25
C LEU A 351 -5.66 10.20 -20.67
N ASN A 352 -5.87 11.39 -21.25
CA ASN A 352 -6.15 11.61 -22.67
C ASN A 352 -5.04 12.49 -23.21
N VAL A 353 -4.13 11.91 -23.98
CA VAL A 353 -2.97 12.57 -24.53
C VAL A 353 -3.12 12.74 -26.03
N TYR A 354 -2.92 13.94 -26.53
CA TYR A 354 -2.96 14.26 -27.94
C TYR A 354 -1.58 14.69 -28.39
N LEU A 355 -1.12 14.13 -29.50
CA LEU A 355 0.21 14.36 -30.04
C LEU A 355 0.09 14.97 -31.44
N ASP A 356 0.75 16.09 -31.64
CA ASP A 356 0.97 16.76 -32.92
C ASP A 356 2.46 16.54 -33.31
N PHE A 357 2.73 15.86 -34.41
CA PHE A 357 4.10 15.53 -34.84
C PHE A 357 4.31 15.54 -36.36
N LYS A 358 3.27 15.83 -37.15
CA LYS A 358 3.35 15.96 -38.60
C LYS A 358 2.30 16.92 -39.14
N ASP A 359 2.47 17.38 -40.38
CA ASP A 359 1.52 18.25 -41.03
C ASP A 359 0.16 17.58 -41.24
N GLY A 360 -0.91 18.31 -40.98
CA GLY A 360 -2.28 17.81 -41.04
C GLY A 360 -2.83 17.45 -39.65
N GLY A 361 -3.72 16.49 -39.56
CA GLY A 361 -4.30 16.06 -38.27
C GLY A 361 -5.75 16.52 -38.08
N ARG A 362 -6.23 16.47 -36.84
CA ARG A 362 -7.61 16.74 -36.47
C ARG A 362 -7.70 17.73 -35.29
N THR A 363 -8.68 18.63 -35.34
CA THR A 363 -8.91 19.65 -34.28
C THR A 363 -10.06 19.31 -33.34
N ASP A 364 -10.95 18.37 -33.69
CA ASP A 364 -12.00 17.90 -32.79
C ASP A 364 -11.46 16.86 -31.81
N PRO A 365 -11.87 16.87 -30.53
CA PRO A 365 -11.43 15.89 -29.57
C PRO A 365 -11.87 14.47 -29.94
N PHE A 366 -10.98 13.49 -29.79
CA PHE A 366 -11.29 12.07 -29.96
C PHE A 366 -12.21 11.55 -28.83
N ALA A 367 -11.89 11.96 -27.60
CA ALA A 367 -12.68 11.60 -26.42
C ALA A 367 -14.00 12.38 -26.41
N LYS A 368 -15.12 11.65 -26.62
CA LYS A 368 -16.45 12.25 -26.58
C LYS A 368 -16.74 12.87 -25.21
N GLY A 369 -17.21 14.12 -25.22
CA GLY A 369 -17.54 14.86 -23.99
C GLY A 369 -16.37 15.62 -23.37
N ALA A 370 -15.16 15.49 -23.90
CA ALA A 370 -14.04 16.36 -23.52
C ALA A 370 -14.33 17.81 -23.93
N LYS A 371 -14.26 18.71 -22.95
CA LYS A 371 -14.47 20.18 -23.19
C LYS A 371 -13.11 20.85 -23.46
N VAL A 372 -12.44 20.40 -24.51
CA VAL A 372 -11.16 20.94 -24.97
C VAL A 372 -11.29 21.36 -26.41
N ALA A 373 -10.53 22.36 -26.81
CA ALA A 373 -10.39 22.84 -28.19
C ALA A 373 -8.91 22.82 -28.54
N PHE A 374 -8.61 22.42 -29.76
CA PHE A 374 -7.24 22.41 -30.29
C PHE A 374 -7.04 23.62 -31.20
N ASP A 375 -5.82 24.16 -31.13
CA ASP A 375 -5.42 25.21 -32.05
C ASP A 375 -5.44 24.65 -33.48
N PRO A 376 -6.09 25.33 -34.44
CA PRO A 376 -6.06 24.92 -35.86
C PRO A 376 -4.64 24.85 -36.48
N GLU A 377 -3.68 25.55 -35.89
CA GLU A 377 -2.26 25.51 -36.34
C GLU A 377 -1.53 24.28 -35.74
N HIS A 378 -2.11 23.62 -34.70
CA HIS A 378 -1.57 22.46 -34.03
C HIS A 378 -2.63 21.34 -33.93
N PRO A 379 -3.08 20.78 -35.05
CA PRO A 379 -4.01 19.65 -35.08
C PRO A 379 -3.31 18.38 -34.61
N TRP A 380 -4.00 17.55 -33.86
CA TRP A 380 -3.42 16.31 -33.34
C TRP A 380 -3.42 15.18 -34.39
N ASP A 381 -2.37 14.37 -34.36
CA ASP A 381 -2.15 13.21 -35.25
C ASP A 381 -2.39 11.87 -34.57
N LEU A 382 -2.21 11.83 -33.25
CA LEU A 382 -2.35 10.61 -32.47
C LEU A 382 -2.98 10.93 -31.12
N PHE A 383 -3.90 10.07 -30.71
CA PHE A 383 -4.56 10.13 -29.41
C PHE A 383 -4.17 8.91 -28.61
N LEU A 384 -3.80 9.10 -27.35
CA LEU A 384 -3.58 8.03 -26.38
C LEU A 384 -4.60 8.14 -25.26
N LYS A 385 -5.22 7.01 -24.95
CA LYS A 385 -6.04 6.87 -23.73
C LYS A 385 -5.36 5.88 -22.80
N ALA A 386 -5.08 6.29 -21.57
CA ALA A 386 -4.50 5.45 -20.55
C ALA A 386 -5.34 5.47 -19.26
N ALA A 387 -5.76 4.30 -18.83
CA ALA A 387 -6.53 4.06 -17.63
C ALA A 387 -5.99 2.84 -16.89
N GLY A 388 -6.30 2.73 -15.61
CA GLY A 388 -5.89 1.59 -14.78
C GLY A 388 -6.48 0.25 -15.22
N TRP A 389 -7.60 0.26 -15.96
CA TRP A 389 -8.25 -0.93 -16.52
C TRP A 389 -8.24 -0.93 -18.03
N PRO A 390 -7.78 -2.01 -18.69
CA PRO A 390 -7.73 -2.09 -20.16
C PRO A 390 -9.08 -1.86 -20.84
N GLN A 391 -10.18 -2.37 -20.26
CA GLN A 391 -11.52 -2.22 -20.83
C GLN A 391 -12.05 -0.78 -20.83
N TYR A 392 -11.55 0.09 -19.96
CA TYR A 392 -11.95 1.50 -19.91
C TYR A 392 -11.06 2.43 -20.73
N GLY A 393 -9.92 1.94 -21.20
CA GLY A 393 -9.07 2.67 -22.12
C GLY A 393 -7.58 2.44 -21.95
N GLN A 394 -7.06 1.54 -22.76
CA GLN A 394 -5.66 1.49 -23.14
C GLN A 394 -5.68 1.43 -24.66
N ARG A 395 -5.77 2.61 -25.30
CA ARG A 395 -6.04 2.70 -26.74
C ARG A 395 -5.26 3.82 -27.40
N VAL A 396 -4.96 3.57 -28.66
CA VAL A 396 -4.40 4.54 -29.59
C VAL A 396 -5.49 4.91 -30.59
N GLY A 397 -5.79 6.19 -30.74
CA GLY A 397 -6.81 6.71 -31.67
C GLY A 397 -6.16 7.53 -32.78
N PHE A 398 -6.79 7.54 -33.94
CA PHE A 398 -6.30 8.17 -35.16
C PHE A 398 -7.24 9.27 -35.65
N PRO A 399 -6.78 10.23 -36.47
CA PRO A 399 -7.60 11.35 -36.96
C PRO A 399 -8.84 10.91 -37.74
N ASP A 400 -8.82 9.74 -38.39
CA ASP A 400 -9.96 9.16 -39.10
C ASP A 400 -11.08 8.64 -38.17
N GLY A 401 -10.87 8.67 -36.86
CA GLY A 401 -11.81 8.22 -35.85
C GLY A 401 -11.69 6.73 -35.51
N THR A 402 -10.75 6.01 -36.12
CA THR A 402 -10.44 4.63 -35.72
C THR A 402 -9.57 4.57 -34.48
N ASP A 403 -9.57 3.44 -33.79
CA ASP A 403 -8.71 3.18 -32.65
C ASP A 403 -8.23 1.73 -32.57
N THR A 404 -7.18 1.48 -31.80
CA THR A 404 -6.63 0.15 -31.54
C THR A 404 -6.07 0.05 -30.12
N ALA A 405 -6.05 -1.17 -29.59
CA ALA A 405 -5.32 -1.52 -28.35
C ALA A 405 -3.94 -2.14 -28.67
N ASP A 406 -3.61 -2.35 -29.94
CA ASP A 406 -2.33 -2.92 -30.32
C ASP A 406 -1.20 -1.90 -30.18
N GLY A 407 -0.05 -2.33 -29.70
CA GLY A 407 1.15 -1.51 -29.54
C GLY A 407 1.10 -0.47 -28.41
N ILE A 408 0.12 -0.51 -27.50
CA ILE A 408 0.09 0.29 -26.28
C ILE A 408 0.09 -0.62 -25.05
N THR A 409 0.92 -0.27 -24.07
CA THR A 409 0.95 -0.89 -22.75
C THR A 409 0.88 0.17 -21.68
N VAL A 410 0.02 -0.02 -20.69
CA VAL A 410 -0.14 0.91 -19.56
C VAL A 410 0.17 0.19 -18.27
N GLY A 411 1.01 0.80 -17.46
CA GLY A 411 1.41 0.34 -16.15
C GLY A 411 1.67 1.50 -15.21
N SER A 412 2.22 1.21 -14.06
CA SER A 412 2.59 2.24 -13.09
C SER A 412 3.90 1.95 -12.39
N ASN A 413 4.48 2.99 -11.82
CA ASN A 413 5.53 2.94 -10.82
C ASN A 413 4.99 3.58 -9.55
N PRO A 414 4.32 2.81 -8.66
CA PRO A 414 3.67 3.36 -7.47
C PRO A 414 4.66 4.07 -6.53
N ALA A 415 5.89 3.60 -6.47
CA ALA A 415 6.94 4.16 -5.63
C ALA A 415 7.25 5.63 -5.97
N ASP A 416 7.24 5.96 -7.24
CA ASP A 416 7.47 7.32 -7.73
C ASP A 416 6.15 8.02 -8.17
N LYS A 417 4.99 7.39 -7.88
CA LYS A 417 3.65 7.92 -8.22
C LYS A 417 3.50 8.23 -9.72
N GLN A 418 3.96 7.29 -10.55
CA GLN A 418 4.01 7.47 -11.99
C GLN A 418 3.08 6.52 -12.73
N VAL A 419 2.33 7.05 -13.69
CA VAL A 419 1.70 6.27 -14.75
C VAL A 419 2.67 6.18 -15.92
N ILE A 420 2.86 4.96 -16.43
CA ILE A 420 3.80 4.66 -17.50
C ILE A 420 3.01 4.15 -18.70
N VAL A 421 3.16 4.79 -19.84
CA VAL A 421 2.55 4.38 -21.09
C VAL A 421 3.66 4.08 -22.11
N GLN A 422 3.76 2.84 -22.55
CA GLN A 422 4.67 2.45 -23.62
C GLN A 422 3.88 2.35 -24.92
N LEU A 423 4.37 3.04 -25.93
CA LEU A 423 3.75 3.12 -27.25
C LEU A 423 4.71 2.68 -28.34
N ASP A 424 4.28 1.75 -29.15
CA ASP A 424 5.03 1.24 -30.31
C ASP A 424 5.27 2.37 -31.34
N LYS A 425 6.51 2.55 -31.76
CA LYS A 425 6.88 3.59 -32.73
C LYS A 425 6.24 3.40 -34.12
N LYS A 426 5.70 2.21 -34.42
CA LYS A 426 4.96 1.96 -35.66
C LYS A 426 3.76 2.91 -35.84
N HIS A 427 3.20 3.46 -34.78
CA HIS A 427 2.05 4.38 -34.81
C HIS A 427 2.43 5.81 -35.25
N PHE A 428 3.72 6.12 -35.36
CA PHE A 428 4.25 7.43 -35.79
C PHE A 428 4.66 7.47 -37.27
N ASN A 429 4.43 6.41 -38.04
CA ASN A 429 4.77 6.33 -39.47
C ASN A 429 3.63 6.80 -40.35
#